data_ab191e84cab2978755f63b9521537362
#
_entry.id   ab191e84cab2978755f63b9521537362
#
_cell.length_a   1.000
_cell.length_b   1.000
_cell.length_c   1.000
_cell.angle_alpha   90.00
_cell.angle_beta   90.00
_cell.angle_gamma   90.00
#
_symmetry.space_group_name_H-M   'P 1'
#
loop_
_entity.id
_entity.type
_entity.pdbx_description
1 polymer ?
#
loop_
_entity_poly.entity_id
_entity_poly.type
_entity_poly.pdbx_seq_one_letter_code
_entity_poly.pdbx_strand_id
1 'polypeptide(L)'
;MEELKSNSVSDRDCNLVYASASSGDVDAQIKLGKMYRDGDGVEKDGKKAVEWLTRAAEQGSLDAHYLLGDIYASGNGVPLSYSKALEWFKFPLDQGDSDTQVYVGWLHENGFGVPKDKSKAAEYYALAAEQGHSTGQHNLGNFYEQGLGVPKDENKAFEYYSLSAQQGDSDGQAKLGAMYIARHDYEKGKDYLRMAGENGNQRALETLKKIEAVQEKHRIEDSVRKITCPFCGKKSVWKAKFCHGCTARITYEPIREYEWIGIGLGIIFAVVGIAIDPNHIGMVLFYAFIIWWLSIMLGKFFGKQRAMFSKD
;
A
#
# COMPACT_ATOMS: atom_id res chain seq x y z
N MET A 1 -15.91 47.57 12.16
CA MET A 1 -14.70 48.10 11.46
C MET A 1 -13.56 48.22 12.49
N GLU A 2 -13.25 47.12 13.12
CA GLU A 2 -12.07 46.95 13.98
C GLU A 2 -11.54 45.57 13.70
N GLU A 3 -10.25 45.44 13.51
CA GLU A 3 -9.42 44.28 13.25
C GLU A 3 -8.93 44.05 11.82
N LEU A 4 -8.16 44.96 11.28
CA LEU A 4 -7.16 44.64 10.26
C LEU A 4 -6.00 45.65 10.39
N LYS A 5 -5.09 45.39 11.31
CA LYS A 5 -3.80 46.09 11.44
C LYS A 5 -2.66 45.09 11.42
N SER A 6 -2.33 44.60 10.26
CA SER A 6 -0.96 44.21 9.95
C SER A 6 -0.69 44.46 8.46
N ASN A 7 0.44 45.03 8.13
CA ASN A 7 0.80 45.55 6.79
C ASN A 7 1.57 44.48 5.99
N SER A 8 1.19 43.20 6.07
CA SER A 8 1.80 42.11 5.29
C SER A 8 1.14 41.97 3.90
N VAL A 9 1.82 41.36 2.94
CA VAL A 9 1.28 41.07 1.61
C VAL A 9 0.02 40.23 1.74
N SER A 10 -0.02 39.28 2.71
CA SER A 10 -1.14 38.44 3.07
C SER A 10 -2.41 39.25 3.44
N ASP A 11 -2.27 40.33 4.18
CA ASP A 11 -3.41 41.16 4.65
C ASP A 11 -4.07 41.96 3.51
N ARG A 12 -3.27 42.40 2.53
CA ARG A 12 -3.82 43.07 1.34
C ARG A 12 -4.63 42.13 0.48
N ASP A 13 -4.16 40.90 0.31
CA ASP A 13 -4.88 39.87 -0.48
C ASP A 13 -6.20 39.47 0.22
N CYS A 14 -6.21 39.33 1.54
CA CYS A 14 -7.42 39.08 2.32
C CYS A 14 -8.44 40.21 2.20
N ASN A 15 -7.99 41.48 2.26
CA ASN A 15 -8.86 42.65 2.10
C ASN A 15 -9.49 42.74 0.71
N LEU A 16 -8.75 42.40 -0.34
CA LEU A 16 -9.25 42.39 -1.70
C LEU A 16 -10.31 41.29 -1.86
N VAL A 17 -10.05 40.07 -1.36
CA VAL A 17 -11.02 38.97 -1.38
C VAL A 17 -12.29 39.36 -0.62
N TYR A 18 -12.16 39.96 0.57
CA TYR A 18 -13.30 40.39 1.37
C TYR A 18 -14.14 41.46 0.64
N ALA A 19 -13.50 42.45 0.00
CA ALA A 19 -14.19 43.48 -0.75
C ALA A 19 -14.95 42.91 -1.96
N SER A 20 -14.34 42.00 -2.72
CA SER A 20 -14.96 41.30 -3.85
C SER A 20 -16.14 40.42 -3.39
N ALA A 21 -15.94 39.61 -2.32
CA ALA A 21 -17.01 38.79 -1.75
C ALA A 21 -18.20 39.63 -1.26
N SER A 22 -17.92 40.80 -0.67
CA SER A 22 -18.94 41.73 -0.19
C SER A 22 -19.71 42.42 -1.33
N SER A 23 -19.12 42.55 -2.51
CA SER A 23 -19.80 43.06 -3.71
C SER A 23 -20.66 42.01 -4.40
N GLY A 24 -20.66 40.75 -3.93
CA GLY A 24 -21.50 39.67 -4.49
C GLY A 24 -20.77 38.70 -5.40
N ASP A 25 -19.44 38.84 -5.57
CA ASP A 25 -18.66 37.92 -6.39
C ASP A 25 -18.66 36.52 -5.79
N VAL A 26 -19.16 35.52 -6.53
CA VAL A 26 -19.36 34.14 -6.08
C VAL A 26 -18.04 33.45 -5.77
N ASP A 27 -17.04 33.62 -6.63
CA ASP A 27 -15.74 32.98 -6.46
C ASP A 27 -14.99 33.53 -5.24
N ALA A 28 -15.10 34.87 -5.02
CA ALA A 28 -14.54 35.49 -3.84
C ALA A 28 -15.26 35.06 -2.55
N GLN A 29 -16.59 34.86 -2.59
CA GLN A 29 -17.36 34.32 -1.46
C GLN A 29 -16.93 32.90 -1.12
N ILE A 30 -16.75 32.03 -2.12
CA ILE A 30 -16.24 30.67 -1.93
C ILE A 30 -14.83 30.70 -1.34
N LYS A 31 -13.95 31.52 -1.92
CA LYS A 31 -12.59 31.69 -1.45
C LYS A 31 -12.53 32.13 0.01
N LEU A 32 -13.31 33.14 0.36
CA LEU A 32 -13.40 33.65 1.71
C LEU A 32 -13.99 32.62 2.69
N GLY A 33 -14.98 31.86 2.26
CA GLY A 33 -15.54 30.75 3.00
C GLY A 33 -14.49 29.66 3.31
N LYS A 34 -13.68 29.28 2.33
CA LYS A 34 -12.54 28.36 2.50
C LYS A 34 -11.50 28.92 3.46
N MET A 35 -11.15 30.22 3.33
CA MET A 35 -10.20 30.88 4.22
C MET A 35 -10.67 30.80 5.69
N TYR A 36 -11.93 31.10 5.99
CA TYR A 36 -12.47 30.97 7.34
C TYR A 36 -12.59 29.52 7.81
N ARG A 37 -12.89 28.57 6.92
CA ARG A 37 -12.93 27.15 7.25
C ARG A 37 -11.56 26.61 7.67
N ASP A 38 -10.51 27.01 6.96
CA ASP A 38 -9.18 26.44 7.10
C ASP A 38 -8.27 27.28 8.02
N GLY A 39 -8.59 28.57 8.23
CA GLY A 39 -7.78 29.53 8.95
C GLY A 39 -6.63 30.10 8.09
N ASP A 40 -6.81 30.14 6.77
CA ASP A 40 -5.81 30.63 5.84
C ASP A 40 -5.91 32.16 5.65
N GLY A 41 -4.93 32.88 6.22
CA GLY A 41 -4.87 34.34 6.20
C GLY A 41 -5.92 35.05 7.08
N VAL A 42 -6.80 34.31 7.72
CA VAL A 42 -7.80 34.80 8.71
C VAL A 42 -7.90 33.83 9.88
N GLU A 43 -8.41 34.30 11.01
CA GLU A 43 -8.71 33.41 12.12
C GLU A 43 -9.79 32.42 11.72
N LYS A 44 -9.58 31.13 12.03
CA LYS A 44 -10.50 30.04 11.71
C LYS A 44 -11.86 30.28 12.38
N ASP A 45 -12.92 30.36 11.59
CA ASP A 45 -14.30 30.57 12.03
C ASP A 45 -15.29 29.84 11.13
N GLY A 46 -15.74 28.65 11.57
CA GLY A 46 -16.67 27.84 10.79
C GLY A 46 -18.05 28.48 10.60
N LYS A 47 -18.48 29.39 11.48
CA LYS A 47 -19.76 30.11 11.31
C LYS A 47 -19.63 31.13 10.18
N LYS A 48 -18.55 31.90 10.16
CA LYS A 48 -18.28 32.83 9.05
C LYS A 48 -18.07 32.08 7.73
N ALA A 49 -17.42 30.92 7.76
CA ALA A 49 -17.31 30.06 6.59
C ALA A 49 -18.67 29.68 6.02
N VAL A 50 -19.60 29.22 6.89
CA VAL A 50 -20.96 28.88 6.49
C VAL A 50 -21.71 30.10 5.95
N GLU A 51 -21.59 31.27 6.58
CA GLU A 51 -22.25 32.51 6.10
C GLU A 51 -21.82 32.89 4.67
N TRP A 52 -20.51 32.89 4.39
CA TRP A 52 -20.01 33.25 3.07
C TRP A 52 -20.36 32.21 2.01
N LEU A 53 -20.24 30.91 2.34
CA LEU A 53 -20.60 29.84 1.43
C LEU A 53 -22.12 29.80 1.17
N THR A 54 -22.95 30.14 2.17
CA THR A 54 -24.41 30.22 1.95
C THR A 54 -24.75 31.32 0.93
N ARG A 55 -24.12 32.47 1.01
CA ARG A 55 -24.31 33.53 0.00
C ARG A 55 -23.95 33.08 -1.42
N ALA A 56 -22.86 32.32 -1.57
CA ALA A 56 -22.45 31.76 -2.84
C ALA A 56 -23.44 30.67 -3.31
N ALA A 57 -23.92 29.82 -2.41
CA ALA A 57 -24.91 28.78 -2.71
C ALA A 57 -26.27 29.36 -3.14
N GLU A 58 -26.72 30.44 -2.50
CA GLU A 58 -27.93 31.15 -2.89
C GLU A 58 -27.85 31.74 -4.33
N GLN A 59 -26.65 31.93 -4.86
CA GLN A 59 -26.41 32.32 -6.24
C GLN A 59 -26.27 31.09 -7.19
N GLY A 60 -26.54 29.88 -6.70
CA GLY A 60 -26.55 28.64 -7.50
C GLY A 60 -25.20 27.98 -7.67
N SER A 61 -24.20 28.31 -6.86
CA SER A 61 -22.89 27.65 -6.92
C SER A 61 -22.94 26.21 -6.41
N LEU A 62 -22.60 25.25 -7.27
CA LEU A 62 -22.47 23.83 -6.91
C LEU A 62 -21.36 23.62 -5.87
N ASP A 63 -20.21 24.26 -6.08
CA ASP A 63 -19.06 24.19 -5.17
C ASP A 63 -19.41 24.64 -3.75
N ALA A 64 -20.19 25.74 -3.64
CA ALA A 64 -20.60 26.26 -2.36
C ALA A 64 -21.57 25.29 -1.64
N HIS A 65 -22.51 24.68 -2.35
CA HIS A 65 -23.38 23.65 -1.79
C HIS A 65 -22.59 22.44 -1.30
N TYR A 66 -21.65 21.94 -2.12
CA TYR A 66 -20.77 20.83 -1.74
C TYR A 66 -19.95 21.16 -0.48
N LEU A 67 -19.32 22.33 -0.45
CA LEU A 67 -18.51 22.78 0.69
C LEU A 67 -19.32 22.93 1.98
N LEU A 68 -20.56 23.41 1.89
CA LEU A 68 -21.47 23.47 3.04
C LEU A 68 -21.81 22.06 3.55
N GLY A 69 -22.10 21.14 2.63
CA GLY A 69 -22.33 19.74 2.97
C GLY A 69 -21.11 19.14 3.68
N ASP A 70 -19.91 19.33 3.15
CA ASP A 70 -18.65 18.87 3.74
C ASP A 70 -18.41 19.46 5.13
N ILE A 71 -18.62 20.75 5.34
CA ILE A 71 -18.47 21.42 6.64
C ILE A 71 -19.40 20.81 7.68
N TYR A 72 -20.65 20.56 7.35
CA TYR A 72 -21.60 19.93 8.28
C TYR A 72 -21.31 18.45 8.49
N ALA A 73 -20.81 17.73 7.49
CA ALA A 73 -20.47 16.33 7.59
C ALA A 73 -19.16 16.06 8.33
N SER A 74 -18.23 17.02 8.31
CA SER A 74 -16.98 16.97 9.06
C SER A 74 -17.05 17.59 10.45
N GLY A 75 -18.06 18.45 10.70
CA GLY A 75 -18.14 19.25 11.93
C GLY A 75 -17.05 20.32 12.04
N ASN A 76 -16.50 20.79 10.90
CA ASN A 76 -15.38 21.73 10.87
C ASN A 76 -15.83 23.14 11.25
N GLY A 77 -15.70 23.49 12.55
CA GLY A 77 -16.09 24.77 13.12
C GLY A 77 -17.59 24.99 13.32
N VAL A 78 -18.40 23.97 13.04
CA VAL A 78 -19.84 23.89 13.34
C VAL A 78 -20.18 22.50 13.92
N PRO A 79 -21.31 22.34 14.62
CA PRO A 79 -21.74 21.03 15.08
C PRO A 79 -21.92 20.06 13.92
N LEU A 80 -21.32 18.86 14.03
CA LEU A 80 -21.45 17.79 13.05
C LEU A 80 -22.92 17.43 12.86
N SER A 81 -23.37 17.38 11.62
CA SER A 81 -24.75 17.04 11.26
C SER A 81 -24.86 16.48 9.85
N TYR A 82 -24.88 15.17 9.72
CA TYR A 82 -25.07 14.52 8.41
C TYR A 82 -26.42 14.84 7.77
N SER A 83 -27.48 15.09 8.57
CA SER A 83 -28.76 15.49 8.04
C SER A 83 -28.69 16.84 7.32
N LYS A 84 -28.03 17.83 7.92
CA LYS A 84 -27.78 19.13 7.28
C LYS A 84 -26.84 18.99 6.08
N ALA A 85 -25.85 18.14 6.16
CA ALA A 85 -24.98 17.86 5.01
C ALA A 85 -25.78 17.35 3.81
N LEU A 86 -26.71 16.42 4.02
CA LEU A 86 -27.58 15.89 2.97
C LEU A 86 -28.53 16.94 2.39
N GLU A 87 -29.01 17.89 3.20
CA GLU A 87 -29.82 19.01 2.70
C GLU A 87 -29.01 19.87 1.70
N TRP A 88 -27.74 20.15 2.01
CA TRP A 88 -26.86 20.90 1.13
C TRP A 88 -26.40 20.10 -0.09
N PHE A 89 -26.20 18.78 0.04
CA PHE A 89 -25.86 17.92 -1.08
C PHE A 89 -26.99 17.69 -2.07
N LYS A 90 -28.24 17.99 -1.70
CA LYS A 90 -29.39 17.75 -2.58
C LYS A 90 -29.28 18.48 -3.93
N PHE A 91 -28.93 19.76 -3.91
CA PHE A 91 -28.84 20.55 -5.14
C PHE A 91 -27.74 20.05 -6.10
N PRO A 92 -26.47 19.89 -5.69
CA PRO A 92 -25.45 19.35 -6.57
C PRO A 92 -25.76 17.90 -7.00
N LEU A 93 -26.37 17.10 -6.14
CA LEU A 93 -26.77 15.73 -6.49
C LEU A 93 -27.82 15.72 -7.60
N ASP A 94 -28.83 16.61 -7.54
CA ASP A 94 -29.86 16.77 -8.57
C ASP A 94 -29.26 17.28 -9.91
N GLN A 95 -28.12 17.96 -9.87
CA GLN A 95 -27.35 18.38 -11.05
C GLN A 95 -26.39 17.30 -11.57
N GLY A 96 -26.31 16.17 -10.90
CA GLY A 96 -25.45 15.05 -11.30
C GLY A 96 -23.98 15.22 -10.94
N ASP A 97 -23.65 16.07 -9.96
CA ASP A 97 -22.27 16.30 -9.50
C ASP A 97 -21.62 15.02 -8.98
N SER A 98 -20.51 14.64 -9.58
CA SER A 98 -19.86 13.35 -9.30
C SER A 98 -19.18 13.30 -7.93
N ASP A 99 -18.64 14.41 -7.44
CA ASP A 99 -18.06 14.49 -6.09
C ASP A 99 -19.15 14.27 -5.03
N THR A 100 -20.29 14.91 -5.21
CA THR A 100 -21.45 14.73 -4.33
C THR A 100 -22.00 13.31 -4.39
N GLN A 101 -22.06 12.70 -5.58
CA GLN A 101 -22.48 11.30 -5.72
C GLN A 101 -21.58 10.36 -4.92
N VAL A 102 -20.26 10.52 -5.00
CA VAL A 102 -19.32 9.74 -4.20
C VAL A 102 -19.58 9.93 -2.70
N TYR A 103 -19.77 11.17 -2.28
CA TYR A 103 -19.98 11.47 -0.86
C TYR A 103 -21.30 10.89 -0.33
N VAL A 104 -22.39 11.06 -1.08
CA VAL A 104 -23.72 10.51 -0.70
C VAL A 104 -23.67 8.97 -0.73
N GLY A 105 -22.95 8.38 -1.67
CA GLY A 105 -22.66 6.95 -1.68
C GLY A 105 -21.98 6.49 -0.38
N TRP A 106 -20.96 7.22 0.08
CA TRP A 106 -20.28 6.94 1.35
C TRP A 106 -21.20 7.11 2.56
N LEU A 107 -22.11 8.11 2.57
CA LEU A 107 -23.10 8.27 3.61
C LEU A 107 -24.05 7.05 3.70
N HIS A 108 -24.51 6.53 2.56
CA HIS A 108 -25.33 5.32 2.52
C HIS A 108 -24.54 4.06 2.90
N GLU A 109 -23.28 3.95 2.50
CA GLU A 109 -22.43 2.82 2.86
C GLU A 109 -22.26 2.69 4.37
N ASN A 110 -22.12 3.82 5.07
CA ASN A 110 -21.85 3.85 6.52
C ASN A 110 -23.11 4.01 7.38
N GLY A 111 -24.22 4.51 6.79
CA GLY A 111 -25.46 4.81 7.51
C GLY A 111 -25.39 6.14 8.26
N PHE A 112 -24.68 7.13 7.72
CA PHE A 112 -24.54 8.44 8.33
C PHE A 112 -25.63 9.41 7.85
N GLY A 113 -26.54 9.79 8.75
CA GLY A 113 -27.67 10.65 8.42
C GLY A 113 -28.79 10.00 7.59
N VAL A 114 -28.53 8.83 7.05
CA VAL A 114 -29.47 7.97 6.29
C VAL A 114 -29.36 6.52 6.77
N PRO A 115 -30.37 5.67 6.56
CA PRO A 115 -30.25 4.24 6.79
C PRO A 115 -29.09 3.66 5.95
N LYS A 116 -28.32 2.77 6.58
CA LYS A 116 -27.23 2.05 5.89
C LYS A 116 -27.80 1.20 4.76
N ASP A 117 -27.37 1.48 3.54
CA ASP A 117 -27.83 0.82 2.32
C ASP A 117 -26.69 0.70 1.31
N LYS A 118 -26.09 -0.50 1.24
CA LYS A 118 -24.99 -0.76 0.35
C LYS A 118 -25.41 -0.79 -1.14
N SER A 119 -26.66 -1.14 -1.44
CA SER A 119 -27.14 -1.11 -2.82
C SER A 119 -27.26 0.31 -3.32
N LYS A 120 -27.80 1.24 -2.53
CA LYS A 120 -27.81 2.67 -2.86
C LYS A 120 -26.41 3.26 -2.94
N ALA A 121 -25.50 2.86 -2.06
CA ALA A 121 -24.10 3.28 -2.16
C ALA A 121 -23.49 2.86 -3.49
N ALA A 122 -23.71 1.60 -3.93
CA ALA A 122 -23.25 1.11 -5.21
C ALA A 122 -23.82 1.89 -6.39
N GLU A 123 -25.13 2.25 -6.34
CA GLU A 123 -25.78 3.07 -7.37
C GLU A 123 -25.11 4.45 -7.50
N TYR A 124 -24.86 5.14 -6.38
CA TYR A 124 -24.19 6.44 -6.40
C TYR A 124 -22.73 6.34 -6.86
N TYR A 125 -21.99 5.32 -6.43
CA TYR A 125 -20.63 5.09 -6.91
C TYR A 125 -20.60 4.76 -8.40
N ALA A 126 -21.62 4.04 -8.93
CA ALA A 126 -21.75 3.74 -10.34
C ALA A 126 -21.98 5.01 -11.16
N LEU A 127 -22.91 5.90 -10.72
CA LEU A 127 -23.16 7.18 -11.37
C LEU A 127 -21.89 8.05 -11.45
N ALA A 128 -21.11 8.12 -10.38
CA ALA A 128 -19.83 8.85 -10.38
C ALA A 128 -18.77 8.16 -11.27
N ALA A 129 -18.70 6.82 -11.24
CA ALA A 129 -17.76 6.05 -12.05
C ALA A 129 -18.03 6.18 -13.55
N GLU A 130 -19.30 6.22 -13.97
CA GLU A 130 -19.72 6.44 -15.37
C GLU A 130 -19.31 7.83 -15.87
N GLN A 131 -19.24 8.82 -14.99
CA GLN A 131 -18.70 10.15 -15.29
C GLN A 131 -17.17 10.21 -15.27
N GLY A 132 -16.51 9.09 -15.02
CA GLY A 132 -15.05 9.02 -14.97
C GLY A 132 -14.43 9.40 -13.62
N HIS A 133 -15.21 9.59 -12.56
CA HIS A 133 -14.69 9.97 -11.25
C HIS A 133 -13.83 8.88 -10.64
N SER A 134 -12.52 9.14 -10.41
CA SER A 134 -11.54 8.12 -10.01
C SER A 134 -11.88 7.43 -8.68
N THR A 135 -12.31 8.21 -7.67
CA THR A 135 -12.74 7.66 -6.38
C THR A 135 -14.04 6.85 -6.52
N GLY A 136 -14.97 7.29 -7.37
CA GLY A 136 -16.19 6.53 -7.70
C GLY A 136 -15.86 5.18 -8.32
N GLN A 137 -14.94 5.16 -9.27
CA GLN A 137 -14.43 3.93 -9.90
C GLN A 137 -13.74 3.02 -8.87
N HIS A 138 -12.85 3.57 -8.03
CA HIS A 138 -12.21 2.81 -6.95
C HIS A 138 -13.24 2.16 -6.02
N ASN A 139 -14.20 2.95 -5.51
CA ASN A 139 -15.20 2.47 -4.57
C ASN A 139 -16.11 1.41 -5.19
N LEU A 140 -16.54 1.61 -6.43
CA LEU A 140 -17.33 0.63 -7.16
C LEU A 140 -16.55 -0.67 -7.41
N GLY A 141 -15.27 -0.57 -7.76
CA GLY A 141 -14.35 -1.71 -7.84
C GLY A 141 -14.31 -2.51 -6.54
N ASN A 142 -14.21 -1.82 -5.40
CA ASN A 142 -14.24 -2.44 -4.07
C ASN A 142 -15.58 -3.12 -3.76
N PHE A 143 -16.68 -2.54 -4.21
CA PHE A 143 -18.02 -3.12 -4.07
C PHE A 143 -18.16 -4.41 -4.89
N TYR A 144 -17.69 -4.45 -6.12
CA TYR A 144 -17.66 -5.66 -6.93
C TYR A 144 -16.69 -6.73 -6.37
N GLU A 145 -15.52 -6.33 -5.86
CA GLU A 145 -14.55 -7.25 -5.24
C GLU A 145 -15.15 -8.00 -4.05
N GLN A 146 -15.92 -7.28 -3.22
CA GLN A 146 -16.49 -7.82 -1.98
C GLN A 146 -17.94 -8.32 -2.12
N GLY A 147 -18.65 -7.97 -3.20
CA GLY A 147 -20.07 -8.26 -3.36
C GLY A 147 -20.96 -7.41 -2.43
N LEU A 148 -20.63 -6.11 -2.28
CA LEU A 148 -21.36 -5.18 -1.41
C LEU A 148 -22.49 -4.50 -2.16
N GLY A 149 -23.72 -4.87 -1.90
CA GLY A 149 -24.90 -4.28 -2.58
C GLY A 149 -25.00 -4.60 -4.08
N VAL A 150 -23.98 -5.24 -4.64
CA VAL A 150 -23.90 -5.77 -6.01
C VAL A 150 -23.38 -7.22 -5.97
N PRO A 151 -23.69 -8.07 -6.94
CA PRO A 151 -23.08 -9.41 -7.05
C PRO A 151 -21.56 -9.29 -7.15
N LYS A 152 -20.83 -10.18 -6.43
CA LYS A 152 -19.36 -10.22 -6.50
C LYS A 152 -18.91 -10.50 -7.94
N ASP A 153 -17.99 -9.68 -8.47
CA ASP A 153 -17.42 -9.83 -9.81
C ASP A 153 -15.98 -9.28 -9.83
N GLU A 154 -15.02 -10.20 -9.80
CA GLU A 154 -13.60 -9.85 -9.79
C GLU A 154 -13.11 -9.24 -11.12
N ASN A 155 -13.79 -9.51 -12.24
CA ASN A 155 -13.42 -8.91 -13.53
C ASN A 155 -13.87 -7.45 -13.58
N LYS A 156 -15.10 -7.16 -13.14
CA LYS A 156 -15.56 -5.78 -13.01
C LYS A 156 -14.73 -4.99 -11.99
N ALA A 157 -14.38 -5.61 -10.86
CA ALA A 157 -13.48 -4.98 -9.90
C ALA A 157 -12.14 -4.60 -10.55
N PHE A 158 -11.54 -5.50 -11.33
CA PHE A 158 -10.31 -5.25 -12.07
C PHE A 158 -10.46 -4.11 -13.08
N GLU A 159 -11.56 -4.07 -13.84
CA GLU A 159 -11.84 -2.99 -14.80
C GLU A 159 -11.93 -1.63 -14.11
N TYR A 160 -12.73 -1.51 -13.05
CA TYR A 160 -12.89 -0.27 -12.31
C TYR A 160 -11.62 0.19 -11.60
N TYR A 161 -10.86 -0.73 -11.00
CA TYR A 161 -9.55 -0.39 -10.45
C TYR A 161 -8.55 0.04 -11.53
N SER A 162 -8.62 -0.55 -12.73
CA SER A 162 -7.78 -0.14 -13.85
C SER A 162 -8.08 1.28 -14.32
N LEU A 163 -9.37 1.65 -14.39
CA LEU A 163 -9.79 3.01 -14.75
C LEU A 163 -9.35 4.04 -13.72
N SER A 164 -9.53 3.73 -12.43
CA SER A 164 -9.09 4.59 -11.33
C SER A 164 -7.56 4.75 -11.31
N ALA A 165 -6.83 3.65 -11.46
CA ALA A 165 -5.36 3.63 -11.48
C ALA A 165 -4.76 4.44 -12.64
N GLN A 166 -5.39 4.42 -13.82
CA GLN A 166 -4.99 5.21 -14.99
C GLN A 166 -5.09 6.73 -14.75
N GLN A 167 -5.97 7.14 -13.86
CA GLN A 167 -6.12 8.54 -13.44
C GLN A 167 -5.17 8.94 -12.31
N GLY A 168 -4.30 8.02 -11.87
CA GLY A 168 -3.33 8.29 -10.82
C GLY A 168 -3.85 8.10 -9.38
N ASP A 169 -5.06 7.56 -9.21
CA ASP A 169 -5.59 7.22 -7.90
C ASP A 169 -4.70 6.18 -7.22
N SER A 170 -4.07 6.56 -6.11
CA SER A 170 -3.11 5.71 -5.41
C SER A 170 -3.74 4.46 -4.79
N ASP A 171 -5.00 4.52 -4.37
CA ASP A 171 -5.71 3.37 -3.82
C ASP A 171 -6.14 2.40 -4.93
N GLY A 172 -6.61 2.91 -6.08
CA GLY A 172 -6.86 2.13 -7.29
C GLY A 172 -5.61 1.43 -7.80
N GLN A 173 -4.48 2.15 -7.86
CA GLN A 173 -3.18 1.57 -8.22
C GLN A 173 -2.76 0.45 -7.25
N ALA A 174 -2.89 0.66 -5.94
CA ALA A 174 -2.56 -0.34 -4.94
C ALA A 174 -3.43 -1.60 -5.06
N LYS A 175 -4.73 -1.43 -5.28
CA LYS A 175 -5.68 -2.52 -5.49
C LYS A 175 -5.39 -3.30 -6.78
N LEU A 176 -5.15 -2.59 -7.88
CA LEU A 176 -4.79 -3.21 -9.15
C LEU A 176 -3.47 -4.00 -9.03
N GLY A 177 -2.46 -3.43 -8.34
CA GLY A 177 -1.21 -4.11 -8.04
C GLY A 177 -1.41 -5.40 -7.26
N ALA A 178 -2.26 -5.40 -6.24
CA ALA A 178 -2.60 -6.58 -5.46
C ALA A 178 -3.31 -7.65 -6.34
N MET A 179 -4.19 -7.25 -7.25
CA MET A 179 -4.88 -8.18 -8.16
C MET A 179 -3.91 -8.80 -9.18
N TYR A 180 -2.94 -8.06 -9.70
CA TYR A 180 -1.89 -8.63 -10.55
C TYR A 180 -1.05 -9.68 -9.80
N ILE A 181 -0.67 -9.39 -8.55
CA ILE A 181 0.04 -10.35 -7.70
C ILE A 181 -0.77 -11.62 -7.46
N ALA A 182 -2.07 -11.47 -7.17
CA ALA A 182 -2.97 -12.61 -7.00
C ALA A 182 -3.09 -13.48 -8.27
N ARG A 183 -2.96 -12.86 -9.44
CA ARG A 183 -2.91 -13.53 -10.75
C ARG A 183 -1.50 -14.02 -11.14
N HIS A 184 -0.54 -13.99 -10.22
CA HIS A 184 0.87 -14.37 -10.41
C HIS A 184 1.68 -13.50 -11.38
N ASP A 185 1.16 -12.33 -11.78
CA ASP A 185 1.92 -11.33 -12.54
C ASP A 185 2.63 -10.37 -11.56
N TYR A 186 3.69 -10.88 -10.94
CA TYR A 186 4.42 -10.17 -9.87
C TYR A 186 5.08 -8.89 -10.36
N GLU A 187 5.57 -8.84 -11.61
CA GLU A 187 6.27 -7.65 -12.12
C GLU A 187 5.30 -6.48 -12.29
N LYS A 188 4.17 -6.69 -12.99
CA LYS A 188 3.15 -5.66 -13.09
C LYS A 188 2.58 -5.27 -11.71
N GLY A 189 2.37 -6.25 -10.83
CA GLY A 189 1.88 -5.98 -9.50
C GLY A 189 2.82 -5.07 -8.70
N LYS A 190 4.15 -5.29 -8.77
CA LYS A 190 5.15 -4.43 -8.14
C LYS A 190 5.19 -3.03 -8.75
N ASP A 191 5.07 -2.92 -10.07
CA ASP A 191 5.06 -1.63 -10.75
C ASP A 191 3.88 -0.77 -10.31
N TYR A 192 2.66 -1.34 -10.25
CA TYR A 192 1.49 -0.62 -9.73
C TYR A 192 1.62 -0.26 -8.24
N LEU A 193 2.18 -1.15 -7.41
CA LEU A 193 2.44 -0.82 -5.99
C LEU A 193 3.48 0.30 -5.83
N ARG A 194 4.48 0.36 -6.72
CA ARG A 194 5.47 1.44 -6.74
C ARG A 194 4.81 2.77 -7.13
N MET A 195 4.04 2.79 -8.21
CA MET A 195 3.25 3.96 -8.64
C MET A 195 2.33 4.46 -7.53
N ALA A 196 1.61 3.55 -6.87
CA ALA A 196 0.76 3.90 -5.73
C ALA A 196 1.56 4.57 -4.60
N GLY A 197 2.75 4.04 -4.31
CA GLY A 197 3.65 4.59 -3.30
C GLY A 197 4.19 5.97 -3.65
N GLU A 198 4.55 6.20 -4.90
CA GLU A 198 4.97 7.51 -5.43
C GLU A 198 3.83 8.53 -5.35
N ASN A 199 2.57 8.09 -5.50
CA ASN A 199 1.36 8.88 -5.33
C ASN A 199 0.87 8.94 -3.86
N GLY A 200 1.73 8.60 -2.89
CA GLY A 200 1.49 8.81 -1.46
C GLY A 200 0.89 7.64 -0.69
N ASN A 201 0.62 6.49 -1.32
CA ASN A 201 0.10 5.32 -0.62
C ASN A 201 1.21 4.56 0.13
N GLN A 202 1.40 4.89 1.41
CA GLN A 202 2.42 4.27 2.27
C GLN A 202 2.23 2.75 2.43
N ARG A 203 0.98 2.27 2.47
CA ARG A 203 0.68 0.83 2.58
C ARG A 203 1.14 0.05 1.35
N ALA A 204 1.04 0.66 0.17
CA ALA A 204 1.56 0.07 -1.06
C ALA A 204 3.09 -0.09 -1.01
N LEU A 205 3.82 0.93 -0.53
CA LEU A 205 5.28 0.85 -0.31
C LEU A 205 5.68 -0.24 0.68
N GLU A 206 4.95 -0.35 1.79
CA GLU A 206 5.22 -1.41 2.78
C GLU A 206 4.97 -2.81 2.18
N THR A 207 3.91 -2.94 1.39
CA THR A 207 3.57 -4.21 0.70
C THR A 207 4.64 -4.56 -0.32
N LEU A 208 5.09 -3.59 -1.12
CA LEU A 208 6.19 -3.77 -2.09
C LEU A 208 7.48 -4.25 -1.41
N LYS A 209 7.90 -3.59 -0.33
CA LYS A 209 9.08 -3.99 0.46
C LYS A 209 8.97 -5.43 0.98
N LYS A 210 7.79 -5.84 1.45
CA LYS A 210 7.57 -7.22 1.92
C LYS A 210 7.72 -8.23 0.79
N ILE A 211 7.15 -7.93 -0.39
CA ILE A 211 7.24 -8.80 -1.57
C ILE A 211 8.69 -8.93 -2.03
N GLU A 212 9.42 -7.82 -2.15
CA GLU A 212 10.83 -7.80 -2.56
C GLU A 212 11.71 -8.56 -1.57
N ALA A 213 11.48 -8.40 -0.26
CA ALA A 213 12.21 -9.15 0.76
C ALA A 213 11.99 -10.66 0.66
N VAL A 214 10.75 -11.10 0.40
CA VAL A 214 10.44 -12.53 0.20
C VAL A 214 11.09 -13.06 -1.08
N GLN A 215 11.03 -12.32 -2.18
CA GLN A 215 11.67 -12.70 -3.44
C GLN A 215 13.20 -12.79 -3.29
N GLU A 216 13.81 -11.83 -2.61
CA GLU A 216 15.26 -11.84 -2.33
C GLU A 216 15.66 -13.03 -1.47
N LYS A 217 14.89 -13.35 -0.43
CA LYS A 217 15.12 -14.54 0.39
C LYS A 217 15.08 -15.82 -0.45
N HIS A 218 14.08 -15.98 -1.32
CA HIS A 218 14.01 -17.14 -2.23
C HIS A 218 15.19 -17.17 -3.21
N ARG A 219 15.60 -16.02 -3.75
CA ARG A 219 16.76 -15.91 -4.65
C ARG A 219 18.05 -16.36 -3.96
N ILE A 220 18.25 -15.92 -2.70
CA ILE A 220 19.41 -16.34 -1.90
C ILE A 220 19.34 -17.84 -1.61
N GLU A 221 18.19 -18.37 -1.18
CA GLU A 221 18.00 -19.79 -0.92
C GLU A 221 18.29 -20.63 -2.18
N ASP A 222 17.82 -20.22 -3.35
CA ASP A 222 18.07 -20.92 -4.60
C ASP A 222 19.54 -20.80 -5.05
N SER A 223 20.18 -19.69 -4.79
CA SER A 223 21.62 -19.51 -5.09
C SER A 223 22.50 -20.41 -4.22
N VAL A 224 22.15 -20.53 -2.94
CA VAL A 224 22.86 -21.43 -1.99
C VAL A 224 22.60 -22.91 -2.31
N ARG A 225 21.44 -23.24 -2.90
CA ARG A 225 21.06 -24.61 -3.27
C ARG A 225 21.63 -25.09 -4.60
N LYS A 226 22.41 -24.27 -5.33
CA LYS A 226 23.12 -24.72 -6.52
C LYS A 226 24.32 -25.55 -6.12
N ILE A 227 24.33 -26.82 -6.52
CA ILE A 227 25.43 -27.76 -6.28
C ILE A 227 26.27 -27.90 -7.54
N THR A 228 27.57 -27.98 -7.37
CA THR A 228 28.50 -28.24 -8.47
C THR A 228 28.67 -29.74 -8.65
N CYS A 229 28.43 -30.23 -9.84
CA CYS A 229 28.65 -31.64 -10.14
C CYS A 229 30.14 -32.00 -10.02
N PRO A 230 30.49 -33.01 -9.19
CA PRO A 230 31.90 -33.39 -9.00
C PRO A 230 32.51 -34.05 -10.24
N PHE A 231 31.71 -34.52 -11.20
CA PHE A 231 32.17 -35.19 -12.39
C PHE A 231 32.45 -34.24 -13.56
N CYS A 232 31.67 -33.18 -13.73
CA CYS A 232 31.84 -32.27 -14.88
C CYS A 232 31.96 -30.78 -14.48
N GLY A 233 31.95 -30.45 -13.19
CA GLY A 233 32.09 -29.08 -12.69
C GLY A 233 30.92 -28.15 -12.98
N LYS A 234 29.87 -28.60 -13.67
CA LYS A 234 28.71 -27.75 -13.98
C LYS A 234 27.80 -27.62 -12.76
N LYS A 235 27.27 -26.42 -12.57
CA LYS A 235 26.30 -26.14 -11.52
C LYS A 235 24.96 -26.76 -11.88
N SER A 236 24.35 -27.49 -10.94
CA SER A 236 23.02 -28.07 -11.06
C SER A 236 22.07 -27.49 -10.01
N VAL A 237 20.78 -27.50 -10.33
CA VAL A 237 19.75 -27.03 -9.42
C VAL A 237 19.52 -28.06 -8.32
N TRP A 238 19.37 -27.61 -7.08
CA TRP A 238 18.95 -28.45 -5.98
C TRP A 238 17.66 -29.21 -6.33
N LYS A 239 17.59 -30.50 -6.00
CA LYS A 239 16.50 -31.45 -6.36
C LYS A 239 16.43 -31.85 -7.84
N ALA A 240 17.36 -31.46 -8.71
CA ALA A 240 17.44 -32.05 -10.05
C ALA A 240 17.80 -33.54 -9.93
N LYS A 241 17.10 -34.41 -10.68
CA LYS A 241 17.38 -35.87 -10.67
C LYS A 241 18.70 -36.21 -11.34
N PHE A 242 19.10 -35.42 -12.33
CA PHE A 242 20.32 -35.64 -13.12
C PHE A 242 21.06 -34.31 -13.33
N CYS A 243 22.39 -34.39 -13.42
CA CYS A 243 23.20 -33.25 -13.80
C CYS A 243 22.95 -32.89 -15.27
N HIS A 244 22.62 -31.63 -15.57
CA HIS A 244 22.41 -31.15 -16.94
C HIS A 244 23.68 -31.16 -17.82
N GLY A 245 24.87 -31.41 -17.22
CA GLY A 245 26.14 -31.38 -17.95
C GLY A 245 26.64 -32.74 -18.36
N CYS A 246 26.46 -33.76 -17.50
CA CYS A 246 27.03 -35.10 -17.73
C CYS A 246 26.06 -36.25 -17.46
N THR A 247 24.76 -35.94 -17.28
CA THR A 247 23.71 -36.92 -16.98
C THR A 247 23.90 -37.77 -15.72
N ALA A 248 24.93 -37.49 -14.90
CA ALA A 248 25.14 -38.20 -13.66
C ALA A 248 23.91 -38.02 -12.74
N ARG A 249 23.48 -39.12 -12.12
CA ARG A 249 22.32 -39.14 -11.21
C ARG A 249 22.65 -38.34 -9.96
N ILE A 250 21.71 -37.49 -9.53
CA ILE A 250 21.83 -36.70 -8.33
C ILE A 250 20.97 -37.37 -7.23
N THR A 251 21.59 -37.85 -6.17
CA THR A 251 20.90 -38.37 -4.99
C THR A 251 20.99 -37.37 -3.86
N TYR A 252 19.88 -37.18 -3.16
CA TYR A 252 19.79 -36.29 -2.01
C TYR A 252 19.70 -37.14 -0.76
N GLU A 253 20.77 -37.20 0.02
CA GLU A 253 20.74 -37.83 1.32
C GLU A 253 20.67 -36.77 2.42
N PRO A 254 19.89 -36.96 3.48
CA PRO A 254 19.94 -36.10 4.63
C PRO A 254 21.34 -36.21 5.25
N ILE A 255 22.03 -35.08 5.36
CA ILE A 255 23.33 -35.04 6.04
C ILE A 255 23.06 -35.40 7.51
N ARG A 256 23.59 -36.54 7.93
CA ARG A 256 23.66 -36.84 9.38
C ARG A 256 24.53 -35.76 10.00
N GLU A 257 24.06 -35.17 11.09
CA GLU A 257 24.67 -34.03 11.80
C GLU A 257 26.17 -34.16 12.08
N TYR A 258 26.70 -35.39 11.95
CA TYR A 258 28.10 -35.74 12.28
C TYR A 258 29.10 -35.48 11.15
N GLU A 259 28.71 -35.43 9.88
CA GLU A 259 29.65 -35.29 8.77
C GLU A 259 30.19 -33.85 8.59
N TRP A 260 29.42 -32.84 9.00
CA TRP A 260 29.85 -31.44 8.94
C TRP A 260 31.00 -31.10 9.86
N ILE A 261 31.14 -31.82 10.97
CA ILE A 261 32.17 -31.59 11.98
C ILE A 261 33.54 -31.98 11.46
N GLY A 262 33.62 -33.09 10.73
CA GLY A 262 34.88 -33.55 10.11
C GLY A 262 35.37 -32.59 9.03
N ILE A 263 34.48 -32.04 8.20
CA ILE A 263 34.83 -31.11 7.13
C ILE A 263 35.21 -29.73 7.68
N GLY A 264 34.46 -29.22 8.68
CA GLY A 264 34.73 -27.93 9.31
C GLY A 264 36.09 -27.94 10.08
N LEU A 265 36.41 -29.00 10.77
CA LEU A 265 37.71 -29.16 11.46
C LEU A 265 38.86 -29.29 10.46
N GLY A 266 38.68 -30.04 9.36
CA GLY A 266 39.72 -30.16 8.33
C GLY A 266 40.07 -28.83 7.66
N ILE A 267 39.07 -27.96 7.42
CA ILE A 267 39.28 -26.62 6.85
C ILE A 267 39.97 -25.69 7.89
N ILE A 268 39.60 -25.76 9.16
CA ILE A 268 40.20 -24.92 10.20
C ILE A 268 41.67 -25.27 10.38
N PHE A 269 42.04 -26.57 10.41
CA PHE A 269 43.43 -27.00 10.50
C PHE A 269 44.24 -26.63 9.24
N ALA A 270 43.65 -26.65 8.05
CA ALA A 270 44.31 -26.27 6.81
C ALA A 270 44.52 -24.74 6.67
N VAL A 271 43.61 -23.92 7.21
CA VAL A 271 43.69 -22.47 7.12
C VAL A 271 44.58 -21.85 8.21
N VAL A 272 44.67 -22.45 9.39
CA VAL A 272 45.45 -21.88 10.51
C VAL A 272 46.92 -22.29 10.52
N GLY A 273 47.31 -23.28 9.69
CA GLY A 273 48.76 -23.67 9.52
C GLY A 273 49.46 -24.04 10.84
N ILE A 274 48.76 -24.59 11.81
CA ILE A 274 49.30 -24.91 13.14
C ILE A 274 50.11 -26.20 13.00
N ALA A 275 51.46 -26.08 13.07
CA ALA A 275 52.32 -27.22 13.30
C ALA A 275 52.05 -27.75 14.73
N ILE A 276 51.45 -28.93 14.82
CA ILE A 276 51.09 -29.54 16.10
C ILE A 276 52.35 -30.17 16.70
N ASP A 277 52.83 -29.64 17.83
CA ASP A 277 53.88 -30.29 18.63
C ASP A 277 53.36 -31.64 19.14
N PRO A 278 54.06 -32.75 18.90
CA PRO A 278 53.64 -34.09 19.31
C PRO A 278 53.34 -34.23 20.82
N ASN A 279 53.93 -33.38 21.65
CA ASN A 279 53.75 -33.40 23.11
C ASN A 279 52.42 -32.79 23.59
N HIS A 280 51.66 -32.15 22.72
CA HIS A 280 50.36 -31.51 23.05
C HIS A 280 49.14 -32.16 22.39
N ILE A 281 49.31 -33.33 21.77
CA ILE A 281 48.23 -34.05 21.06
C ILE A 281 47.00 -34.29 21.96
N GLY A 282 47.22 -34.58 23.26
CA GLY A 282 46.11 -34.80 24.18
C GLY A 282 45.22 -33.59 24.42
N MET A 283 45.80 -32.38 24.46
CA MET A 283 45.04 -31.15 24.61
C MET A 283 44.27 -30.80 23.32
N VAL A 284 44.88 -31.02 22.16
CA VAL A 284 44.22 -30.78 20.85
C VAL A 284 43.03 -31.72 20.67
N LEU A 285 43.16 -32.98 21.05
CA LEU A 285 42.05 -33.93 20.99
C LEU A 285 40.94 -33.59 21.98
N PHE A 286 41.29 -33.06 23.16
CA PHE A 286 40.31 -32.61 24.15
C PHE A 286 39.54 -31.40 23.69
N TYR A 287 40.19 -30.40 23.11
CA TYR A 287 39.51 -29.23 22.50
C TYR A 287 38.70 -29.62 21.26
N ALA A 288 39.19 -30.51 20.43
CA ALA A 288 38.44 -31.06 19.31
C ALA A 288 37.17 -31.79 19.76
N PHE A 289 37.26 -32.54 20.89
CA PHE A 289 36.11 -33.21 21.48
C PHE A 289 35.08 -32.21 22.05
N ILE A 290 35.53 -31.13 22.71
CA ILE A 290 34.64 -30.08 23.21
C ILE A 290 33.94 -29.35 22.06
N ILE A 291 34.67 -28.99 21.02
CA ILE A 291 34.09 -28.35 19.81
C ILE A 291 33.11 -29.30 19.13
N TRP A 292 33.44 -30.57 19.03
CA TRP A 292 32.54 -31.60 18.50
C TRP A 292 31.28 -31.75 19.36
N TRP A 293 31.41 -31.76 20.70
CA TRP A 293 30.27 -31.85 21.61
C TRP A 293 29.39 -30.60 21.58
N LEU A 294 29.98 -29.39 21.53
CA LEU A 294 29.26 -28.14 21.38
C LEU A 294 28.54 -28.04 20.01
N SER A 295 29.13 -28.55 18.94
CA SER A 295 28.52 -28.60 17.63
C SER A 295 27.30 -29.53 17.57
N ILE A 296 27.35 -30.66 18.32
CA ILE A 296 26.19 -31.57 18.49
C ILE A 296 25.04 -30.85 19.22
N MET A 297 25.34 -30.04 20.23
CA MET A 297 24.34 -29.27 20.97
C MET A 297 23.73 -28.12 20.13
N LEU A 298 24.52 -27.49 19.28
CA LEU A 298 24.07 -26.41 18.36
C LEU A 298 23.44 -26.95 17.08
N GLY A 299 23.81 -28.17 16.63
CA GLY A 299 23.35 -28.79 15.38
C GLY A 299 21.87 -29.17 15.35
N LYS A 300 21.18 -29.16 16.50
CA LYS A 300 19.71 -29.38 16.57
C LYS A 300 18.89 -28.30 15.87
N PHE A 301 19.51 -27.22 15.41
CA PHE A 301 18.79 -26.06 14.85
C PHE A 301 18.79 -25.93 13.32
N PHE A 302 19.62 -26.67 12.57
CA PHE A 302 19.73 -26.49 11.11
C PHE A 302 19.79 -27.80 10.33
N GLY A 303 18.63 -28.43 10.03
CA GLY A 303 18.54 -29.56 9.10
C GLY A 303 18.90 -29.15 7.66
N LYS A 304 20.09 -29.53 7.17
CA LYS A 304 20.53 -29.34 5.78
C LYS A 304 20.69 -30.70 5.10
N GLN A 305 20.29 -30.79 3.83
CA GLN A 305 20.49 -31.95 2.97
C GLN A 305 21.65 -31.73 2.00
N ARG A 306 22.46 -32.77 1.77
CA ARG A 306 23.53 -32.78 0.78
C ARG A 306 23.12 -33.61 -0.43
N ALA A 307 23.38 -33.09 -1.62
CA ALA A 307 23.22 -33.89 -2.83
C ALA A 307 24.50 -34.69 -3.11
N MET A 308 24.35 -35.98 -3.34
CA MET A 308 25.43 -36.82 -3.83
C MET A 308 25.21 -37.17 -5.31
N PHE A 309 26.29 -37.25 -6.06
CA PHE A 309 26.27 -37.61 -7.48
C PHE A 309 26.87 -39.01 -7.63
N SER A 310 26.16 -39.90 -8.33
CA SER A 310 26.68 -41.18 -8.76
C SER A 310 26.70 -41.27 -10.28
N LYS A 311 27.71 -41.93 -10.87
CA LYS A 311 27.74 -42.40 -12.24
C LYS A 311 27.41 -43.89 -12.20
N ASP A 312 26.28 -44.27 -12.77
CA ASP A 312 26.00 -45.66 -13.11
C ASP A 312 26.65 -46.05 -14.41
#